data_e1137ba375c20da0b498fa32fc8ff7a1
#
_entry.id   e1137ba375c20da0b498fa32fc8ff7a1
#
_cell.length_a   1.000
_cell.length_b   1.000
_cell.length_c   1.000
_cell.angle_alpha   90.00
_cell.angle_beta   90.00
_cell.angle_gamma   90.00
#
_symmetry.space_group_name_H-M   'P 1'
#
loop_
_entity.id
_entity.type
_entity.pdbx_description
1 polymer ?
#
loop_
_entity_poly.entity_id
_entity_poly.type
_entity_poly.pdbx_seq_one_letter_code
_entity_poly.pdbx_strand_id
1 'polypeptide(L)'
;MLFIKSDELKTGMRLAKPIYNKNGVMLYERNSKLTRQGIVSIQNFGLIGVYILEPAEPVPPMSEDDIEFERFQAMAIFTIRDILDDVAAQKEPKGMYPFANQVIKKYGSLYHKINFVQNLRSTEDYVYKHALNTAILCALISKKMELDFKAQLDVVVGGILHDIGELMMPLALRKIKKEERSEEDEKKINTYYYAGYQLINKDYELDAGVKRTTTLAMRDLYQIGDADVIQNTKKINEVEILKVASVFDTMTAMKFEEEPMSEITALRYLLDGANGYDQLVVQALVDSINVLQPGVCVDLSNGDKGLVITENPTDILHPFVLSFRDNQILNLANSSVASGVHIVDIMKTMDNRHIVDHEALAKYKGETVHLGEARTNKHY
;
A
#
# COMPACT_ATOMS: atom_id res chain seq x y z
N MET A 1 -2.90 -0.54 -15.69
CA MET A 1 -3.90 -1.41 -14.97
C MET A 1 -4.99 -0.52 -14.40
N LEU A 2 -6.25 -0.80 -14.71
CA LEU A 2 -7.39 -0.03 -14.23
C LEU A 2 -8.15 -0.84 -13.17
N PHE A 3 -8.49 -0.23 -12.03
CA PHE A 3 -9.38 -0.83 -11.05
C PHE A 3 -10.83 -0.70 -11.52
N ILE A 4 -11.59 -1.81 -11.51
CA ILE A 4 -13.02 -1.85 -11.88
C ILE A 4 -13.78 -2.51 -10.76
N LYS A 5 -14.84 -1.88 -10.29
CA LYS A 5 -15.75 -2.45 -9.28
C LYS A 5 -16.43 -3.71 -9.80
N SER A 6 -16.76 -4.64 -8.91
CA SER A 6 -17.31 -5.94 -9.29
C SER A 6 -18.65 -5.85 -10.03
N ASP A 7 -19.45 -4.82 -9.79
CA ASP A 7 -20.72 -4.54 -10.44
C ASP A 7 -20.59 -3.89 -11.83
N GLU A 8 -19.42 -3.32 -12.14
CA GLU A 8 -19.11 -2.66 -13.42
C GLU A 8 -18.37 -3.58 -14.41
N LEU A 9 -18.06 -4.81 -14.02
CA LEU A 9 -17.31 -5.77 -14.84
C LEU A 9 -18.09 -6.16 -16.11
N LYS A 10 -17.36 -6.26 -17.21
CA LYS A 10 -17.90 -6.67 -18.53
C LYS A 10 -17.17 -7.89 -19.06
N THR A 11 -17.91 -8.73 -19.77
CA THR A 11 -17.37 -9.89 -20.49
C THR A 11 -16.28 -9.45 -21.48
N GLY A 12 -15.19 -10.19 -21.51
CA GLY A 12 -14.04 -9.91 -22.37
C GLY A 12 -12.95 -9.04 -21.75
N MET A 13 -13.20 -8.41 -20.60
CA MET A 13 -12.16 -7.73 -19.81
C MET A 13 -11.07 -8.73 -19.41
N ARG A 14 -9.79 -8.29 -19.42
CA ARG A 14 -8.64 -9.11 -19.08
C ARG A 14 -8.14 -8.79 -17.66
N LEU A 15 -7.96 -9.82 -16.85
CA LEU A 15 -7.46 -9.66 -15.48
C LEU A 15 -5.99 -9.23 -15.48
N ALA A 16 -5.68 -8.19 -14.72
CA ALA A 16 -4.31 -7.77 -14.47
C ALA A 16 -3.65 -8.56 -13.32
N LYS A 17 -4.46 -9.11 -12.40
CA LYS A 17 -4.01 -9.91 -11.25
C LYS A 17 -4.75 -11.23 -11.18
N PRO A 18 -4.12 -12.29 -10.63
CA PRO A 18 -4.80 -13.55 -10.40
C PRO A 18 -5.88 -13.40 -9.31
N ILE A 19 -6.89 -14.24 -9.35
CA ILE A 19 -7.94 -14.32 -8.33
C ILE A 19 -7.83 -15.65 -7.60
N TYR A 20 -7.78 -15.60 -6.29
CA TYR A 20 -7.76 -16.77 -5.41
C TYR A 20 -9.08 -16.86 -4.64
N ASN A 21 -9.53 -18.09 -4.35
CA ASN A 21 -10.63 -18.29 -3.42
C ASN A 21 -10.15 -18.16 -1.96
N LYS A 22 -11.10 -18.23 -1.03
CA LYS A 22 -10.81 -18.18 0.42
C LYS A 22 -9.89 -19.30 0.93
N ASN A 23 -9.62 -20.33 0.14
CA ASN A 23 -8.74 -21.44 0.47
C ASN A 23 -7.37 -21.33 -0.23
N GLY A 24 -7.03 -20.17 -0.84
CA GLY A 24 -5.78 -19.95 -1.55
C GLY A 24 -5.66 -20.68 -2.89
N VAL A 25 -6.74 -21.27 -3.38
CA VAL A 25 -6.76 -21.91 -4.70
C VAL A 25 -6.95 -20.83 -5.76
N MET A 26 -6.04 -20.78 -6.74
CA MET A 26 -6.14 -19.87 -7.86
C MET A 26 -7.35 -20.26 -8.74
N LEU A 27 -8.28 -19.33 -8.90
CA LEU A 27 -9.49 -19.51 -9.69
C LEU A 27 -9.33 -18.96 -11.12
N TYR A 28 -8.66 -17.83 -11.23
CA TYR A 28 -8.40 -17.16 -12.50
C TYR A 28 -6.96 -16.68 -12.51
N GLU A 29 -6.28 -16.99 -13.60
CA GLU A 29 -4.92 -16.53 -13.83
C GLU A 29 -4.90 -15.08 -14.33
N ARG A 30 -3.75 -14.43 -14.16
CA ARG A 30 -3.43 -13.18 -14.82
C ARG A 30 -3.63 -13.32 -16.34
N ASN A 31 -4.09 -12.28 -16.99
CA ASN A 31 -4.44 -12.24 -18.42
C ASN A 31 -5.67 -13.05 -18.84
N SER A 32 -6.35 -13.73 -17.92
CA SER A 32 -7.62 -14.41 -18.22
C SER A 32 -8.68 -13.42 -18.66
N LYS A 33 -9.42 -13.77 -19.72
CA LYS A 33 -10.61 -12.99 -20.15
C LYS A 33 -11.81 -13.35 -19.29
N LEU A 34 -12.47 -12.34 -18.75
CA LEU A 34 -13.68 -12.54 -17.97
C LEU A 34 -14.82 -13.05 -18.86
N THR A 35 -15.42 -14.14 -18.43
CA THR A 35 -16.69 -14.65 -18.97
C THR A 35 -17.86 -14.17 -18.10
N ARG A 36 -19.09 -14.30 -18.60
CA ARG A 36 -20.30 -14.00 -17.80
C ARG A 36 -20.33 -14.79 -16.49
N GLN A 37 -19.96 -16.08 -16.55
CA GLN A 37 -19.89 -16.93 -15.38
C GLN A 37 -18.77 -16.51 -14.42
N GLY A 38 -17.63 -16.09 -14.96
CA GLY A 38 -16.51 -15.57 -14.18
C GLY A 38 -16.88 -14.30 -13.41
N ILE A 39 -17.60 -13.37 -14.03
CA ILE A 39 -18.09 -12.14 -13.36
C ILE A 39 -19.05 -12.51 -12.20
N VAL A 40 -20.01 -13.39 -12.43
CA VAL A 40 -20.91 -13.86 -11.37
C VAL A 40 -20.13 -14.51 -10.22
N SER A 41 -19.10 -15.30 -10.53
CA SER A 41 -18.24 -15.91 -9.51
C SER A 41 -17.48 -14.85 -8.69
N ILE A 42 -16.91 -13.83 -9.34
CA ILE A 42 -16.21 -12.71 -8.68
C ILE A 42 -17.15 -11.97 -7.71
N GLN A 43 -18.37 -11.69 -8.15
CA GLN A 43 -19.40 -11.06 -7.33
C GLN A 43 -19.81 -11.95 -6.14
N ASN A 44 -19.99 -13.24 -6.37
CA ASN A 44 -20.31 -14.22 -5.31
C ASN A 44 -19.18 -14.38 -4.28
N PHE A 45 -17.93 -14.14 -4.66
CA PHE A 45 -16.80 -14.10 -3.73
C PHE A 45 -16.75 -12.82 -2.90
N GLY A 46 -17.65 -11.86 -3.17
CA GLY A 46 -17.73 -10.59 -2.46
C GLY A 46 -16.52 -9.69 -2.71
N LEU A 47 -15.77 -9.88 -3.80
CA LEU A 47 -14.68 -9.00 -4.14
C LEU A 47 -15.20 -7.59 -4.43
N ILE A 48 -14.56 -6.59 -3.87
CA ILE A 48 -14.92 -5.18 -4.04
C ILE A 48 -14.75 -4.77 -5.51
N GLY A 49 -13.68 -5.25 -6.15
CA GLY A 49 -13.37 -5.06 -7.54
C GLY A 49 -12.13 -5.84 -7.93
N VAL A 50 -11.71 -5.69 -9.18
CA VAL A 50 -10.53 -6.34 -9.74
C VAL A 50 -9.73 -5.38 -10.60
N TYR A 51 -8.43 -5.65 -10.76
CA TYR A 51 -7.59 -4.91 -11.70
C TYR A 51 -7.69 -5.52 -13.09
N ILE A 52 -7.92 -4.67 -14.07
CA ILE A 52 -8.11 -5.03 -15.48
C ILE A 52 -6.97 -4.44 -16.31
N LEU A 53 -6.51 -5.22 -17.30
CA LEU A 53 -5.63 -4.75 -18.38
C LEU A 53 -6.49 -4.15 -19.49
N GLU A 54 -6.09 -3.03 -20.03
CA GLU A 54 -6.70 -2.53 -21.26
C GLU A 54 -6.45 -3.47 -22.47
N PRO A 55 -7.26 -3.41 -23.52
CA PRO A 55 -7.15 -4.37 -24.63
C PRO A 55 -5.75 -4.46 -25.25
N ALA A 56 -5.05 -3.35 -25.39
CA ALA A 56 -3.69 -3.27 -25.96
C ALA A 56 -2.58 -3.32 -24.89
N GLU A 57 -2.93 -3.29 -23.61
CA GLU A 57 -1.94 -3.27 -22.51
C GLU A 57 -1.24 -4.63 -22.39
N PRO A 58 0.10 -4.67 -22.46
CA PRO A 58 0.83 -5.90 -22.25
C PRO A 58 0.69 -6.34 -20.78
N VAL A 59 0.82 -7.64 -20.55
CA VAL A 59 0.93 -8.17 -19.18
C VAL A 59 2.24 -7.67 -18.58
N PRO A 60 2.25 -6.92 -17.47
CA PRO A 60 3.48 -6.48 -16.85
C PRO A 60 4.36 -7.68 -16.48
N PRO A 61 5.67 -7.64 -16.77
CA PRO A 61 6.57 -8.68 -16.31
C PRO A 61 6.55 -8.75 -14.78
N MET A 62 6.68 -9.95 -14.24
CA MET A 62 6.83 -10.18 -12.81
C MET A 62 8.19 -10.79 -12.55
N SER A 63 8.88 -10.29 -11.55
CA SER A 63 10.08 -10.91 -11.00
C SER A 63 9.71 -12.15 -10.18
N GLU A 64 10.70 -12.98 -9.86
CA GLU A 64 10.50 -14.10 -8.92
C GLU A 64 10.05 -13.59 -7.54
N ASP A 65 10.59 -12.46 -7.10
CA ASP A 65 10.22 -11.80 -5.84
C ASP A 65 8.74 -11.36 -5.83
N ASP A 66 8.22 -10.84 -6.96
CA ASP A 66 6.81 -10.46 -7.08
C ASP A 66 5.88 -11.68 -6.96
N ILE A 67 6.25 -12.76 -7.63
CA ILE A 67 5.49 -14.03 -7.59
C ILE A 67 5.50 -14.60 -6.17
N GLU A 68 6.65 -14.54 -5.50
CA GLU A 68 6.77 -15.01 -4.12
C GLU A 68 6.00 -14.13 -3.15
N PHE A 69 5.99 -12.82 -3.37
CA PHE A 69 5.22 -11.87 -2.57
C PHE A 69 3.71 -12.14 -2.69
N GLU A 70 3.17 -12.26 -3.91
CA GLU A 70 1.76 -12.59 -4.13
C GLU A 70 1.40 -13.95 -3.49
N ARG A 71 2.28 -14.95 -3.63
CA ARG A 71 2.08 -16.28 -3.01
C ARG A 71 2.06 -16.18 -1.49
N PHE A 72 2.98 -15.42 -0.91
CA PHE A 72 3.03 -15.23 0.54
C PHE A 72 1.74 -14.57 1.04
N GLN A 73 1.29 -13.47 0.41
CA GLN A 73 0.04 -12.83 0.77
C GLN A 73 -1.16 -13.80 0.69
N ALA A 74 -1.23 -14.62 -0.36
CA ALA A 74 -2.32 -15.57 -0.56
C ALA A 74 -2.34 -16.68 0.51
N MET A 75 -1.18 -17.09 1.02
CA MET A 75 -1.08 -18.16 2.02
C MET A 75 -1.18 -17.63 3.46
N ALA A 76 -0.56 -16.50 3.73
CA ALA A 76 -0.47 -15.92 5.06
C ALA A 76 -1.83 -15.47 5.62
N ILE A 77 -2.79 -15.17 4.74
CA ILE A 77 -4.13 -14.72 5.14
C ILE A 77 -4.85 -15.72 6.04
N PHE A 78 -4.61 -17.03 5.88
CA PHE A 78 -5.23 -18.05 6.73
C PHE A 78 -4.71 -17.97 8.16
N THR A 79 -3.39 -17.86 8.30
CA THR A 79 -2.75 -17.72 9.61
C THR A 79 -3.19 -16.44 10.32
N ILE A 80 -3.27 -15.31 9.59
CA ILE A 80 -3.76 -14.04 10.15
C ILE A 80 -5.20 -14.16 10.61
N ARG A 81 -6.05 -14.83 9.82
CA ARG A 81 -7.46 -15.05 10.19
C ARG A 81 -7.55 -15.83 11.50
N ASP A 82 -6.87 -16.98 11.58
CA ASP A 82 -6.90 -17.81 12.77
C ASP A 82 -6.41 -17.03 14.00
N ILE A 83 -5.33 -16.23 13.86
CA ILE A 83 -4.78 -15.39 14.94
C ILE A 83 -5.83 -14.36 15.39
N LEU A 84 -6.40 -13.59 14.46
CA LEU A 84 -7.30 -12.50 14.82
C LEU A 84 -8.65 -13.01 15.32
N ASP A 85 -9.16 -14.12 14.78
CA ASP A 85 -10.39 -14.74 15.27
C ASP A 85 -10.21 -15.29 16.70
N ASP A 86 -9.05 -15.88 17.01
CA ASP A 86 -8.73 -16.32 18.38
C ASP A 86 -8.63 -15.13 19.33
N VAL A 87 -7.94 -14.03 18.94
CA VAL A 87 -7.84 -12.82 19.77
C VAL A 87 -9.21 -12.19 19.99
N ALA A 88 -10.03 -12.05 18.95
CA ALA A 88 -11.39 -11.51 19.07
C ALA A 88 -12.28 -12.37 19.99
N ALA A 89 -12.05 -13.68 20.00
CA ALA A 89 -12.71 -14.64 20.91
C ALA A 89 -12.08 -14.73 22.30
N GLN A 90 -11.09 -13.89 22.60
CA GLN A 90 -10.31 -13.89 23.86
C GLN A 90 -9.61 -15.23 24.15
N LYS A 91 -9.20 -15.93 23.09
CA LYS A 91 -8.42 -17.16 23.17
C LYS A 91 -6.95 -16.87 22.92
N GLU A 92 -6.07 -17.75 23.39
CA GLU A 92 -4.65 -17.67 23.07
C GLU A 92 -4.42 -17.91 21.57
N PRO A 93 -3.85 -16.95 20.81
CA PRO A 93 -3.64 -17.07 19.36
C PRO A 93 -2.43 -17.95 19.10
N LYS A 94 -2.69 -19.20 18.79
CA LYS A 94 -1.63 -20.15 18.46
C LYS A 94 -0.93 -19.68 17.17
N GLY A 95 0.37 -19.41 17.26
CA GLY A 95 1.19 -19.11 16.11
C GLY A 95 1.40 -17.62 15.82
N MET A 96 0.89 -16.67 16.61
CA MET A 96 1.06 -15.23 16.38
C MET A 96 2.56 -14.82 16.36
N TYR A 97 3.31 -15.13 17.39
CA TYR A 97 4.76 -14.84 17.44
C TYR A 97 5.59 -15.62 16.40
N PRO A 98 5.38 -16.91 16.17
CA PRO A 98 5.97 -17.63 15.05
C PRO A 98 5.70 -17.00 13.69
N PHE A 99 4.46 -16.55 13.45
CA PHE A 99 4.11 -15.87 12.23
C PHE A 99 4.79 -14.50 12.10
N ALA A 100 4.79 -13.67 13.16
CA ALA A 100 5.50 -12.39 13.16
C ALA A 100 7.01 -12.60 12.88
N ASN A 101 7.63 -13.60 13.48
CA ASN A 101 9.03 -13.99 13.19
C ASN A 101 9.22 -14.37 11.72
N GLN A 102 8.28 -15.06 11.10
CA GLN A 102 8.33 -15.41 9.67
C GLN A 102 8.27 -14.14 8.80
N VAL A 103 7.40 -13.18 9.13
CA VAL A 103 7.30 -11.90 8.43
C VAL A 103 8.60 -11.11 8.56
N ILE A 104 9.15 -11.00 9.77
CA ILE A 104 10.43 -10.29 10.01
C ILE A 104 11.57 -10.97 9.25
N LYS A 105 11.67 -12.30 9.32
CA LYS A 105 12.72 -13.04 8.61
C LYS A 105 12.63 -12.83 7.10
N LYS A 106 11.43 -12.72 6.55
CA LYS A 106 11.22 -12.59 5.11
C LYS A 106 11.36 -11.14 4.62
N TYR A 107 10.77 -10.18 5.32
CA TYR A 107 10.70 -8.78 4.88
C TYR A 107 11.55 -7.83 5.72
N GLY A 108 11.68 -8.07 7.03
CA GLY A 108 12.52 -7.29 7.93
C GLY A 108 14.03 -7.56 7.78
N SER A 109 14.45 -8.38 6.82
CA SER A 109 15.86 -8.65 6.49
C SER A 109 16.27 -8.11 5.11
N LEU A 110 15.33 -7.59 4.32
CA LEU A 110 15.59 -7.14 2.96
C LEU A 110 16.40 -5.84 2.93
N TYR A 111 17.36 -5.78 2.00
CA TYR A 111 18.16 -4.57 1.72
C TYR A 111 17.71 -3.84 0.47
N HIS A 112 16.94 -4.48 -0.41
CA HIS A 112 16.38 -3.90 -1.63
C HIS A 112 14.92 -3.54 -1.45
N LYS A 113 14.40 -2.68 -2.32
CA LYS A 113 12.99 -2.33 -2.39
C LYS A 113 12.20 -3.48 -3.01
N ILE A 114 10.94 -3.63 -2.61
CA ILE A 114 10.02 -4.58 -3.20
C ILE A 114 8.89 -3.88 -3.96
N ASN A 115 8.30 -4.57 -4.92
CA ASN A 115 7.03 -4.16 -5.51
C ASN A 115 5.90 -4.51 -4.54
N PHE A 116 5.53 -3.53 -3.69
CA PHE A 116 4.44 -3.73 -2.74
C PHE A 116 3.10 -3.64 -3.46
N VAL A 117 2.55 -4.80 -3.78
CA VAL A 117 1.32 -4.90 -4.56
C VAL A 117 0.14 -5.17 -3.63
N GLN A 118 -0.87 -4.30 -3.68
CA GLN A 118 -2.11 -4.50 -2.93
C GLN A 118 -2.83 -5.78 -3.38
N ASN A 119 -3.24 -6.60 -2.41
CA ASN A 119 -4.08 -7.77 -2.66
C ASN A 119 -5.52 -7.36 -2.96
N LEU A 120 -6.22 -8.20 -3.71
CA LEU A 120 -7.67 -8.03 -3.93
C LEU A 120 -8.40 -8.24 -2.61
N ARG A 121 -9.35 -7.37 -2.27
CA ARG A 121 -10.09 -7.42 -1.00
C ARG A 121 -11.57 -7.67 -1.20
N SER A 122 -12.17 -8.34 -0.25
CA SER A 122 -13.61 -8.44 -0.06
C SER A 122 -14.00 -7.78 1.25
N THR A 123 -15.27 -7.49 1.42
CA THR A 123 -15.78 -6.93 2.69
C THR A 123 -15.59 -7.87 3.89
N GLU A 124 -15.50 -9.17 3.65
CA GLU A 124 -15.31 -10.18 4.70
C GLU A 124 -13.82 -10.32 5.10
N ASP A 125 -12.91 -10.15 4.15
CA ASP A 125 -11.48 -10.38 4.40
C ASP A 125 -10.65 -9.09 4.54
N TYR A 126 -11.30 -7.93 4.43
CA TYR A 126 -10.62 -6.63 4.45
C TYR A 126 -9.68 -6.47 5.66
N VAL A 127 -10.21 -6.68 6.88
CA VAL A 127 -9.44 -6.49 8.13
C VAL A 127 -8.24 -7.43 8.20
N TYR A 128 -8.42 -8.68 7.81
CA TYR A 128 -7.32 -9.67 7.82
C TYR A 128 -6.22 -9.30 6.83
N LYS A 129 -6.58 -8.84 5.63
CA LYS A 129 -5.62 -8.42 4.61
C LYS A 129 -4.95 -7.11 4.96
N HIS A 130 -5.67 -6.19 5.60
CA HIS A 130 -5.10 -4.97 6.16
C HIS A 130 -4.06 -5.29 7.23
N ALA A 131 -4.39 -6.13 8.20
CA ALA A 131 -3.47 -6.56 9.23
C ALA A 131 -2.20 -7.23 8.67
N LEU A 132 -2.35 -8.11 7.66
CA LEU A 132 -1.22 -8.75 6.98
C LEU A 132 -0.31 -7.73 6.30
N ASN A 133 -0.88 -6.85 5.49
CA ASN A 133 -0.13 -5.84 4.75
C ASN A 133 0.57 -4.85 5.70
N THR A 134 -0.14 -4.41 6.75
CA THR A 134 0.43 -3.55 7.78
C THR A 134 1.61 -4.23 8.48
N ALA A 135 1.49 -5.51 8.83
CA ALA A 135 2.58 -6.26 9.43
C ALA A 135 3.81 -6.38 8.51
N ILE A 136 3.61 -6.60 7.21
CA ILE A 136 4.69 -6.63 6.21
C ILE A 136 5.36 -5.26 6.10
N LEU A 137 4.57 -4.17 5.96
CA LEU A 137 5.10 -2.80 5.90
C LEU A 137 5.85 -2.43 7.18
N CYS A 138 5.33 -2.81 8.36
CA CYS A 138 6.02 -2.64 9.62
C CYS A 138 7.40 -3.31 9.62
N ALA A 139 7.51 -4.54 9.13
CA ALA A 139 8.79 -5.24 9.05
C ALA A 139 9.78 -4.54 8.10
N LEU A 140 9.31 -4.10 6.92
CA LEU A 140 10.11 -3.39 5.93
C LEU A 140 10.64 -2.05 6.48
N ILE A 141 9.75 -1.24 7.04
CA ILE A 141 10.09 0.09 7.60
C ILE A 141 11.03 -0.08 8.80
N SER A 142 10.74 -1.01 9.71
CA SER A 142 11.57 -1.29 10.88
C SER A 142 13.01 -1.65 10.50
N LYS A 143 13.20 -2.38 9.38
CA LYS A 143 14.51 -2.71 8.85
C LYS A 143 15.27 -1.45 8.40
N LYS A 144 14.60 -0.56 7.69
CA LYS A 144 15.19 0.70 7.22
C LYS A 144 15.51 1.67 8.37
N MET A 145 14.71 1.61 9.43
CA MET A 145 14.93 2.36 10.68
C MET A 145 15.95 1.70 11.61
N GLU A 146 16.55 0.58 11.19
CA GLU A 146 17.57 -0.17 11.95
C GLU A 146 17.11 -0.59 13.36
N LEU A 147 15.83 -0.88 13.54
CA LEU A 147 15.33 -1.37 14.81
C LEU A 147 15.92 -2.75 15.16
N ASP A 148 16.17 -2.99 16.42
CA ASP A 148 16.55 -4.31 16.92
C ASP A 148 15.38 -5.32 16.73
N PHE A 149 15.70 -6.61 16.86
CA PHE A 149 14.72 -7.67 16.62
C PHE A 149 13.51 -7.58 17.56
N LYS A 150 13.71 -7.16 18.80
CA LYS A 150 12.60 -7.04 19.78
C LYS A 150 11.65 -5.92 19.37
N ALA A 151 12.16 -4.76 19.01
CA ALA A 151 11.37 -3.63 18.56
C ALA A 151 10.66 -3.96 17.23
N GLN A 152 11.32 -4.66 16.29
CA GLN A 152 10.66 -5.17 15.08
C GLN A 152 9.49 -6.10 15.42
N LEU A 153 9.67 -7.00 16.39
CA LEU A 153 8.62 -7.91 16.81
C LEU A 153 7.42 -7.14 17.42
N ASP A 154 7.70 -6.16 18.27
CA ASP A 154 6.68 -5.32 18.91
C ASP A 154 5.83 -4.59 17.85
N VAL A 155 6.47 -4.04 16.80
CA VAL A 155 5.79 -3.34 15.70
C VAL A 155 5.01 -4.29 14.81
N VAL A 156 5.59 -5.42 14.42
CA VAL A 156 4.94 -6.38 13.52
C VAL A 156 3.72 -7.02 14.16
N VAL A 157 3.83 -7.43 15.44
CA VAL A 157 2.67 -7.95 16.19
C VAL A 157 1.63 -6.85 16.41
N GLY A 158 2.08 -5.62 16.70
CA GLY A 158 1.19 -4.45 16.74
C GLY A 158 0.43 -4.25 15.44
N GLY A 159 1.10 -4.38 14.30
CA GLY A 159 0.49 -4.31 12.97
C GLY A 159 -0.56 -5.39 12.71
N ILE A 160 -0.40 -6.59 13.30
CA ILE A 160 -1.42 -7.64 13.22
C ILE A 160 -2.65 -7.26 14.06
N LEU A 161 -2.48 -6.68 15.24
CA LEU A 161 -3.52 -6.55 16.26
C LEU A 161 -4.28 -5.21 16.23
N HIS A 162 -3.69 -4.14 15.66
CA HIS A 162 -4.17 -2.76 15.86
C HIS A 162 -5.62 -2.53 15.41
N ASP A 163 -6.10 -3.32 14.46
CA ASP A 163 -7.42 -3.13 13.85
C ASP A 163 -8.47 -4.15 14.34
N ILE A 164 -8.20 -4.80 15.48
CA ILE A 164 -9.08 -5.82 16.06
C ILE A 164 -10.51 -5.29 16.34
N GLY A 165 -10.63 -3.99 16.64
CA GLY A 165 -11.92 -3.34 16.87
C GLY A 165 -12.81 -3.34 15.62
N GLU A 166 -12.23 -3.18 14.43
CA GLU A 166 -12.97 -3.27 13.17
C GLU A 166 -13.47 -4.69 12.90
N LEU A 167 -12.67 -5.71 13.25
CA LEU A 167 -13.11 -7.10 13.14
C LEU A 167 -14.32 -7.40 14.01
N MET A 168 -14.40 -6.80 15.20
CA MET A 168 -15.53 -6.94 16.12
C MET A 168 -16.79 -6.22 15.64
N MET A 169 -16.67 -5.28 14.70
CA MET A 169 -17.76 -4.48 14.16
C MET A 169 -18.65 -5.30 13.23
N PRO A 170 -19.99 -5.19 13.32
CA PRO A 170 -20.90 -5.84 12.39
C PRO A 170 -20.64 -5.44 10.94
N LEU A 171 -20.70 -6.42 10.03
CA LEU A 171 -20.42 -6.19 8.61
C LEU A 171 -21.34 -5.12 7.99
N ALA A 172 -22.58 -5.01 8.45
CA ALA A 172 -23.53 -4.01 7.98
C ALA A 172 -23.02 -2.59 8.28
N LEU A 173 -22.43 -2.38 9.45
CA LEU A 173 -21.88 -1.07 9.86
C LEU A 173 -20.58 -0.75 9.08
N ARG A 174 -19.73 -1.75 8.85
CA ARG A 174 -18.50 -1.59 8.04
C ARG A 174 -18.77 -1.20 6.59
N LYS A 175 -19.95 -1.53 6.04
CA LYS A 175 -20.33 -1.25 4.65
C LYS A 175 -20.90 0.16 4.43
N ILE A 176 -21.16 0.92 5.49
CA ILE A 176 -21.70 2.27 5.36
C ILE A 176 -20.58 3.20 4.86
N LYS A 177 -20.78 3.84 3.71
CA LYS A 177 -19.84 4.79 3.18
C LYS A 177 -19.66 5.97 4.14
N LYS A 178 -18.43 6.51 4.21
CA LYS A 178 -18.09 7.57 5.15
C LYS A 178 -19.03 8.78 5.02
N GLU A 179 -19.38 9.16 3.77
CA GLU A 179 -20.28 10.26 3.47
C GLU A 179 -21.75 9.97 3.83
N GLU A 180 -22.11 8.70 3.98
CA GLU A 180 -23.47 8.25 4.30
C GLU A 180 -23.66 7.98 5.79
N ARG A 181 -22.57 8.04 6.60
CA ARG A 181 -22.60 7.76 8.04
C ARG A 181 -23.33 8.86 8.79
N SER A 182 -24.30 8.47 9.60
CA SER A 182 -24.91 9.36 10.57
C SER A 182 -24.01 9.56 11.80
N GLU A 183 -24.26 10.59 12.62
CA GLU A 183 -23.57 10.74 13.90
C GLU A 183 -23.73 9.53 14.82
N GLU A 184 -24.86 8.82 14.71
CA GLU A 184 -25.10 7.59 15.48
C GLU A 184 -24.22 6.45 14.99
N ASP A 185 -24.01 6.32 13.67
CA ASP A 185 -23.10 5.33 13.10
C ASP A 185 -21.65 5.58 13.51
N GLU A 186 -21.22 6.84 13.46
CA GLU A 186 -19.87 7.22 13.90
C GLU A 186 -19.67 6.91 15.41
N LYS A 187 -20.64 7.17 16.26
CA LYS A 187 -20.59 6.81 17.68
C LYS A 187 -20.49 5.28 17.87
N LYS A 188 -21.25 4.51 17.09
CA LYS A 188 -21.18 3.05 17.13
C LYS A 188 -19.82 2.54 16.68
N ILE A 189 -19.27 3.07 15.57
CA ILE A 189 -17.95 2.75 15.04
C ILE A 189 -16.87 3.00 16.10
N ASN A 190 -16.88 4.21 16.71
CA ASN A 190 -15.95 4.56 17.77
C ASN A 190 -16.06 3.65 19.00
N THR A 191 -17.26 3.14 19.30
CA THR A 191 -17.45 2.15 20.38
C THR A 191 -16.70 0.84 20.09
N TYR A 192 -16.68 0.39 18.84
CA TYR A 192 -15.94 -0.82 18.46
C TYR A 192 -14.43 -0.60 18.45
N TYR A 193 -13.94 0.55 17.97
CA TYR A 193 -12.51 0.88 18.10
C TYR A 193 -12.08 0.95 19.56
N TYR A 194 -12.90 1.56 20.41
CA TYR A 194 -12.63 1.59 21.86
C TYR A 194 -12.67 0.19 22.48
N ALA A 195 -13.61 -0.67 22.07
CA ALA A 195 -13.66 -2.06 22.55
C ALA A 195 -12.43 -2.85 22.15
N GLY A 196 -11.94 -2.72 20.91
CA GLY A 196 -10.67 -3.30 20.46
C GLY A 196 -9.48 -2.80 21.27
N TYR A 197 -9.42 -1.48 21.53
CA TYR A 197 -8.40 -0.89 22.40
C TYR A 197 -8.45 -1.48 23.82
N GLN A 198 -9.63 -1.61 24.43
CA GLN A 198 -9.77 -2.20 25.78
C GLN A 198 -9.34 -3.66 25.80
N LEU A 199 -9.70 -4.44 24.76
CA LEU A 199 -9.27 -5.82 24.62
C LEU A 199 -7.75 -5.92 24.68
N ILE A 200 -7.03 -5.16 23.86
CA ILE A 200 -5.55 -5.19 23.82
C ILE A 200 -4.94 -4.62 25.11
N ASN A 201 -5.51 -3.55 25.66
CA ASN A 201 -4.93 -2.85 26.81
C ASN A 201 -5.12 -3.60 28.14
N LYS A 202 -6.28 -4.22 28.34
CA LYS A 202 -6.66 -4.79 29.65
C LYS A 202 -6.90 -6.29 29.61
N ASP A 203 -7.63 -6.75 28.60
CA ASP A 203 -8.25 -8.06 28.64
C ASP A 203 -7.37 -9.14 28.05
N TYR A 204 -6.32 -8.74 27.30
CA TYR A 204 -5.42 -9.67 26.63
C TYR A 204 -4.00 -9.59 27.17
N GLU A 205 -3.38 -10.74 27.48
CA GLU A 205 -2.01 -10.80 27.95
C GLU A 205 -1.03 -10.78 26.78
N LEU A 206 -0.24 -9.72 26.69
CA LEU A 206 0.76 -9.46 25.65
C LEU A 206 2.06 -8.97 26.28
N ASP A 207 3.16 -9.16 25.56
CA ASP A 207 4.43 -8.49 25.89
C ASP A 207 4.24 -6.98 26.03
N ALA A 208 4.89 -6.41 27.04
CA ALA A 208 4.73 -4.99 27.39
C ALA A 208 5.05 -4.05 26.21
N GLY A 209 6.05 -4.38 25.37
CA GLY A 209 6.39 -3.63 24.17
C GLY A 209 5.30 -3.68 23.12
N VAL A 210 4.79 -4.87 22.81
CA VAL A 210 3.66 -5.07 21.88
C VAL A 210 2.44 -4.30 22.35
N LYS A 211 2.05 -4.49 23.63
CA LYS A 211 0.89 -3.80 24.23
C LYS A 211 1.02 -2.29 24.10
N ARG A 212 2.17 -1.73 24.50
CA ARG A 212 2.44 -0.30 24.42
C ARG A 212 2.36 0.23 22.99
N THR A 213 3.07 -0.40 22.05
CA THR A 213 3.11 0.02 20.65
C THR A 213 1.72 0.00 20.04
N THR A 214 0.99 -1.11 20.22
CA THR A 214 -0.35 -1.29 19.66
C THR A 214 -1.34 -0.27 20.23
N THR A 215 -1.41 -0.14 21.57
CA THR A 215 -2.39 0.73 22.22
C THR A 215 -2.14 2.21 21.96
N LEU A 216 -0.88 2.66 21.89
CA LEU A 216 -0.55 4.03 21.54
C LEU A 216 -0.88 4.33 20.08
N ALA A 217 -0.58 3.42 19.15
CA ALA A 217 -0.95 3.57 17.76
C ALA A 217 -2.47 3.61 17.56
N MET A 218 -3.23 2.73 18.23
CA MET A 218 -4.70 2.73 18.19
C MET A 218 -5.29 4.04 18.72
N ARG A 219 -4.73 4.60 19.80
CA ARG A 219 -5.17 5.90 20.32
C ARG A 219 -5.02 7.00 19.29
N ASP A 220 -3.88 7.07 18.62
CA ASP A 220 -3.61 8.08 17.61
C ASP A 220 -4.46 7.86 16.35
N LEU A 221 -4.55 6.63 15.85
CA LEU A 221 -5.29 6.28 14.61
C LEU A 221 -6.80 6.50 14.76
N TYR A 222 -7.36 6.12 15.91
CA TYR A 222 -8.81 6.17 16.16
C TYR A 222 -9.22 7.27 17.12
N GLN A 223 -8.29 8.18 17.49
CA GLN A 223 -8.52 9.31 18.40
C GLN A 223 -9.19 8.89 19.71
N ILE A 224 -8.70 7.81 20.32
CA ILE A 224 -9.20 7.26 21.57
C ILE A 224 -8.57 8.03 22.74
N GLY A 225 -9.37 8.75 23.54
CA GLY A 225 -8.94 9.51 24.72
C GLY A 225 -8.91 11.01 24.50
N ASP A 226 -8.42 11.76 25.51
CA ASP A 226 -8.37 13.21 25.46
C ASP A 226 -7.25 13.69 24.51
N ALA A 227 -7.57 14.62 23.62
CA ALA A 227 -6.65 15.18 22.62
C ALA A 227 -5.36 15.75 23.25
N ASP A 228 -5.46 16.35 24.44
CA ASP A 228 -4.31 16.93 25.15
C ASP A 228 -3.29 15.90 25.59
N VAL A 229 -3.72 14.66 25.89
CA VAL A 229 -2.85 13.55 26.29
C VAL A 229 -2.12 12.98 25.06
N ILE A 230 -2.78 12.97 23.91
CA ILE A 230 -2.22 12.47 22.65
C ILE A 230 -1.09 13.40 22.17
N GLN A 231 -1.27 14.71 22.23
CA GLN A 231 -0.30 15.71 21.75
C GLN A 231 0.99 15.78 22.57
N ASN A 232 0.96 15.41 23.85
CA ASN A 232 2.12 15.52 24.75
C ASN A 232 2.95 14.23 24.88
N THR A 233 2.65 13.19 24.11
CA THR A 233 3.40 11.93 24.17
C THR A 233 4.69 12.05 23.35
N LYS A 234 5.83 11.70 23.96
CA LYS A 234 7.11 11.60 23.24
C LYS A 234 6.93 10.63 22.05
N LYS A 235 7.32 11.06 20.85
CA LYS A 235 7.31 10.19 19.67
C LYS A 235 8.13 8.93 19.92
N ILE A 236 7.53 7.79 19.61
CA ILE A 236 8.12 6.45 19.77
C ILE A 236 8.17 5.84 18.37
N ASN A 237 9.35 5.48 17.91
CA ASN A 237 9.55 4.99 16.53
C ASN A 237 8.61 3.85 16.18
N GLU A 238 8.41 2.88 17.07
CA GLU A 238 7.54 1.72 16.87
C GLU A 238 6.09 2.13 16.62
N VAL A 239 5.62 3.16 17.33
CA VAL A 239 4.26 3.69 17.16
C VAL A 239 4.12 4.42 15.82
N GLU A 240 5.09 5.27 15.48
CA GLU A 240 5.08 6.01 14.22
C GLU A 240 5.18 5.07 13.01
N ILE A 241 5.97 4.00 13.09
CA ILE A 241 6.05 2.97 12.05
C ILE A 241 4.69 2.32 11.83
N LEU A 242 4.04 1.88 12.90
CA LEU A 242 2.72 1.24 12.82
C LEU A 242 1.68 2.19 12.20
N LYS A 243 1.67 3.46 12.62
CA LYS A 243 0.75 4.47 12.07
C LYS A 243 0.96 4.68 10.57
N VAL A 244 2.21 4.91 10.14
CA VAL A 244 2.54 5.13 8.73
C VAL A 244 2.18 3.90 7.88
N ALA A 245 2.51 2.69 8.36
CA ALA A 245 2.20 1.44 7.67
C ALA A 245 0.69 1.23 7.51
N SER A 246 -0.09 1.43 8.59
CA SER A 246 -1.54 1.29 8.58
C SER A 246 -2.20 2.30 7.64
N VAL A 247 -1.82 3.58 7.73
CA VAL A 247 -2.41 4.64 6.91
C VAL A 247 -2.06 4.44 5.43
N PHE A 248 -0.81 4.11 5.10
CA PHE A 248 -0.41 3.84 3.72
C PHE A 248 -1.22 2.68 3.11
N ASP A 249 -1.35 1.56 3.82
CA ASP A 249 -2.16 0.44 3.34
C ASP A 249 -3.63 0.84 3.20
N THR A 250 -4.19 1.57 4.17
CA THR A 250 -5.58 2.03 4.13
C THR A 250 -5.86 2.94 2.93
N MET A 251 -4.93 3.83 2.58
CA MET A 251 -5.09 4.76 1.45
C MET A 251 -4.96 4.07 0.10
N THR A 252 -4.04 3.11 -0.02
CA THR A 252 -3.73 2.44 -1.30
C THR A 252 -4.53 1.16 -1.54
N ALA A 253 -5.22 0.65 -0.52
CA ALA A 253 -6.06 -0.54 -0.62
C ALA A 253 -7.43 -0.24 -1.22
N MET A 254 -7.99 -1.25 -1.89
CA MET A 254 -9.38 -1.23 -2.31
C MET A 254 -10.30 -1.19 -1.11
N LYS A 255 -11.18 -0.20 -1.07
CA LYS A 255 -12.26 -0.09 -0.09
C LYS A 255 -13.61 -0.23 -0.76
N PHE A 256 -14.62 -0.62 0.00
CA PHE A 256 -15.99 -0.67 -0.50
C PHE A 256 -16.51 0.73 -0.85
N GLU A 257 -16.00 1.73 -0.16
CA GLU A 257 -16.51 3.09 -0.11
C GLU A 257 -15.80 4.03 -1.08
N GLU A 258 -14.50 3.82 -1.30
CA GLU A 258 -13.63 4.75 -2.04
C GLU A 258 -12.77 3.99 -3.03
N GLU A 259 -12.43 4.64 -4.15
CA GLU A 259 -11.38 4.14 -5.02
C GLU A 259 -10.03 4.21 -4.31
N PRO A 260 -9.15 3.22 -4.52
CA PRO A 260 -7.81 3.25 -3.94
C PRO A 260 -7.02 4.44 -4.49
N MET A 261 -6.33 5.15 -3.61
CA MET A 261 -5.35 6.15 -4.02
C MET A 261 -4.15 5.47 -4.65
N SER A 262 -3.45 6.17 -5.53
CA SER A 262 -2.13 5.70 -5.96
C SER A 262 -1.11 5.83 -4.84
N GLU A 263 -0.06 5.05 -4.92
CA GLU A 263 1.06 5.10 -3.99
C GLU A 263 1.68 6.51 -3.94
N ILE A 264 1.73 7.21 -5.08
CA ILE A 264 2.24 8.59 -5.15
C ILE A 264 1.37 9.54 -4.33
N THR A 265 0.06 9.46 -4.50
CA THR A 265 -0.89 10.32 -3.78
C THR A 265 -0.84 10.04 -2.28
N ALA A 266 -0.75 8.76 -1.89
CA ALA A 266 -0.60 8.37 -0.49
C ALA A 266 0.73 8.86 0.11
N LEU A 267 1.84 8.73 -0.62
CA LEU A 267 3.14 9.24 -0.16
C LEU A 267 3.17 10.76 -0.04
N ARG A 268 2.57 11.50 -0.97
CA ARG A 268 2.45 12.96 -0.82
C ARG A 268 1.71 13.35 0.43
N TYR A 269 0.61 12.66 0.72
CA TYR A 269 -0.14 12.91 1.95
C TYR A 269 0.70 12.66 3.20
N LEU A 270 1.45 11.55 3.23
CA LEU A 270 2.32 11.21 4.36
C LEU A 270 3.54 12.14 4.47
N LEU A 271 4.10 12.61 3.35
CA LEU A 271 5.23 13.55 3.30
C LEU A 271 4.83 14.99 3.60
N ASP A 272 3.53 15.33 3.55
CA ASP A 272 3.07 16.63 3.96
C ASP A 272 3.18 16.79 5.48
N GLY A 273 4.09 17.67 5.91
CA GLY A 273 4.34 17.93 7.33
C GLY A 273 3.12 18.40 8.11
N ALA A 274 2.10 18.96 7.43
CA ALA A 274 0.85 19.39 8.06
C ALA A 274 0.04 18.19 8.59
N ASN A 275 0.21 16.99 8.03
CA ASN A 275 -0.48 15.77 8.45
C ASN A 275 0.17 15.07 9.66
N GLY A 276 1.31 15.57 10.15
CA GLY A 276 1.89 15.18 11.43
C GLY A 276 2.59 13.83 11.50
N TYR A 277 2.82 13.17 10.36
CA TYR A 277 3.60 11.91 10.30
C TYR A 277 5.09 12.15 10.48
N ASP A 278 5.78 11.18 11.05
CA ASP A 278 7.23 11.25 11.21
C ASP A 278 7.94 11.08 9.86
N GLN A 279 8.66 12.11 9.42
CA GLN A 279 9.25 12.16 8.09
C GLN A 279 10.38 11.12 7.89
N LEU A 280 11.08 10.72 8.95
CA LEU A 280 12.10 9.66 8.87
C LEU A 280 11.43 8.30 8.64
N VAL A 281 10.29 8.06 9.27
CA VAL A 281 9.51 6.84 9.08
C VAL A 281 8.91 6.80 7.67
N VAL A 282 8.37 7.92 7.19
CA VAL A 282 7.84 8.00 5.81
C VAL A 282 8.97 7.78 4.79
N GLN A 283 10.15 8.36 5.02
CA GLN A 283 11.33 8.10 4.17
C GLN A 283 11.71 6.62 4.19
N ALA A 284 11.69 5.98 5.35
CA ALA A 284 11.96 4.54 5.46
C ALA A 284 10.94 3.68 4.71
N LEU A 285 9.66 4.08 4.66
CA LEU A 285 8.66 3.46 3.79
C LEU A 285 9.02 3.62 2.31
N VAL A 286 9.36 4.84 1.89
CA VAL A 286 9.81 5.16 0.51
C VAL A 286 11.02 4.34 0.09
N ASP A 287 11.95 4.11 1.02
CA ASP A 287 13.16 3.30 0.79
C ASP A 287 12.90 1.79 0.82
N SER A 288 11.70 1.39 1.16
CA SER A 288 11.30 -0.01 1.28
C SER A 288 10.53 -0.54 0.07
N ILE A 289 9.85 0.34 -0.67
CA ILE A 289 8.95 -0.05 -1.77
C ILE A 289 9.30 0.68 -3.08
N ASN A 290 9.06 0.01 -4.19
CA ASN A 290 9.16 0.58 -5.53
C ASN A 290 7.88 1.36 -5.86
N VAL A 291 8.01 2.65 -6.20
CA VAL A 291 6.87 3.49 -6.59
C VAL A 291 7.07 4.07 -7.99
N LEU A 292 8.12 4.85 -8.19
CA LEU A 292 8.45 5.50 -9.45
C LEU A 292 9.72 4.88 -10.07
N GLN A 293 9.73 3.55 -10.20
CA GLN A 293 10.84 2.86 -10.82
C GLN A 293 10.92 3.11 -12.35
N PRO A 294 12.08 2.94 -12.96
CA PRO A 294 12.24 3.07 -14.41
C PRO A 294 11.24 2.20 -15.18
N GLY A 295 10.58 2.79 -16.17
CA GLY A 295 9.53 2.13 -16.98
C GLY A 295 8.09 2.43 -16.52
N VAL A 296 7.89 3.12 -15.40
CA VAL A 296 6.56 3.56 -14.97
C VAL A 296 6.13 4.78 -15.80
N CYS A 297 4.92 4.71 -16.38
CA CYS A 297 4.31 5.84 -17.06
C CYS A 297 3.56 6.73 -16.08
N VAL A 298 3.68 8.05 -16.24
CA VAL A 298 3.14 9.06 -15.32
C VAL A 298 2.39 10.16 -16.06
N ASP A 299 1.37 10.70 -15.40
CA ASP A 299 0.68 11.93 -15.80
C ASP A 299 1.38 13.13 -15.15
N LEU A 300 1.65 14.18 -15.94
CA LEU A 300 2.35 15.38 -15.52
C LEU A 300 1.37 16.55 -15.33
N SER A 301 1.71 17.49 -14.43
CA SER A 301 0.85 18.63 -14.08
C SER A 301 0.56 19.62 -15.22
N ASN A 302 1.36 19.59 -16.27
CA ASN A 302 1.14 20.37 -17.49
C ASN A 302 0.20 19.67 -18.49
N GLY A 303 -0.38 18.52 -18.13
CA GLY A 303 -1.24 17.69 -18.98
C GLY A 303 -0.50 16.76 -19.93
N ASP A 304 0.83 16.78 -19.91
CA ASP A 304 1.65 15.84 -20.67
C ASP A 304 1.73 14.50 -19.94
N LYS A 305 2.25 13.51 -20.64
CA LYS A 305 2.54 12.17 -20.12
C LYS A 305 4.01 11.87 -20.29
N GLY A 306 4.54 11.01 -19.45
CA GLY A 306 5.94 10.67 -19.51
C GLY A 306 6.26 9.28 -18.99
N LEU A 307 7.50 8.86 -19.21
CA LEU A 307 8.07 7.61 -18.75
C LEU A 307 9.18 7.91 -17.75
N VAL A 308 9.13 7.31 -16.58
CA VAL A 308 10.23 7.38 -15.62
C VAL A 308 11.46 6.66 -16.19
N ILE A 309 12.58 7.38 -16.32
CA ILE A 309 13.82 6.85 -16.85
C ILE A 309 14.75 6.41 -15.74
N THR A 310 14.84 7.21 -14.69
CA THR A 310 15.71 6.97 -13.53
C THR A 310 15.06 7.57 -12.30
N GLU A 311 15.13 6.84 -11.18
CA GLU A 311 14.75 7.36 -9.87
C GLU A 311 15.68 8.50 -9.44
N ASN A 312 15.16 9.38 -8.59
CA ASN A 312 15.98 10.33 -7.86
C ASN A 312 16.13 9.84 -6.41
N PRO A 313 17.31 9.37 -5.99
CA PRO A 313 17.48 8.79 -4.65
C PRO A 313 17.22 9.77 -3.51
N THR A 314 17.39 11.09 -3.77
CA THR A 314 17.21 12.14 -2.76
C THR A 314 15.80 12.73 -2.73
N ASP A 315 15.03 12.50 -3.79
CA ASP A 315 13.65 13.01 -3.92
C ASP A 315 12.84 12.11 -4.84
N ILE A 316 12.26 11.08 -4.26
CA ILE A 316 11.56 10.01 -5.02
C ILE A 316 10.36 10.54 -5.84
N LEU A 317 9.74 11.64 -5.41
CA LEU A 317 8.59 12.20 -6.13
C LEU A 317 9.00 13.05 -7.35
N HIS A 318 10.30 13.31 -7.52
CA HIS A 318 10.85 14.10 -8.61
C HIS A 318 11.94 13.35 -9.38
N PRO A 319 11.60 12.22 -10.04
CA PRO A 319 12.55 11.44 -10.85
C PRO A 319 12.91 12.14 -12.16
N PHE A 320 13.73 11.48 -12.97
CA PHE A 320 13.95 11.85 -14.36
C PHE A 320 12.85 11.21 -15.23
N VAL A 321 12.16 12.04 -16.02
CA VAL A 321 11.01 11.60 -16.84
C VAL A 321 11.25 11.97 -18.30
N LEU A 322 11.08 11.01 -19.21
CA LEU A 322 11.00 11.24 -20.65
C LEU A 322 9.57 11.72 -20.98
N SER A 323 9.43 12.95 -21.42
CA SER A 323 8.16 13.50 -21.90
C SER A 323 7.76 12.83 -23.21
N PHE A 324 6.52 12.36 -23.33
CA PHE A 324 6.01 11.79 -24.58
C PHE A 324 5.68 12.84 -25.63
N ARG A 325 5.55 14.10 -25.22
CA ARG A 325 5.20 15.21 -26.12
C ARG A 325 6.32 15.55 -27.08
N ASP A 326 7.55 15.65 -26.56
CA ASP A 326 8.69 16.18 -27.29
C ASP A 326 9.96 15.31 -27.16
N ASN A 327 9.83 14.14 -26.54
CA ASN A 327 10.93 13.21 -26.25
C ASN A 327 12.11 13.85 -25.47
N GLN A 328 11.82 14.92 -24.70
CA GLN A 328 12.83 15.51 -23.82
C GLN A 328 12.85 14.86 -22.46
N ILE A 329 14.04 14.79 -21.85
CA ILE A 329 14.20 14.31 -20.48
C ILE A 329 14.11 15.50 -19.54
N LEU A 330 13.12 15.40 -18.64
CA LEU A 330 12.88 16.38 -17.59
C LEU A 330 13.46 15.86 -16.28
N ASN A 331 14.39 16.62 -15.69
CA ASN A 331 14.77 16.40 -14.30
C ASN A 331 13.75 17.15 -13.41
N LEU A 332 12.81 16.43 -12.85
CA LEU A 332 11.74 17.05 -12.06
C LEU A 332 12.20 17.66 -10.75
N ALA A 333 13.37 17.27 -10.21
CA ALA A 333 13.97 17.89 -9.04
C ALA A 333 14.57 19.25 -9.33
N ASN A 334 14.81 19.59 -10.62
CA ASN A 334 15.35 20.88 -11.02
C ASN A 334 14.23 21.80 -11.49
N SER A 335 13.75 22.67 -10.61
CA SER A 335 12.64 23.59 -10.89
C SER A 335 12.89 24.52 -12.09
N SER A 336 14.14 24.85 -12.41
CA SER A 336 14.51 25.68 -13.57
C SER A 336 14.40 24.90 -14.89
N VAL A 337 14.61 23.59 -14.88
CA VAL A 337 14.49 22.71 -16.05
C VAL A 337 13.05 22.22 -16.21
N ALA A 338 12.43 21.82 -15.12
CA ALA A 338 11.08 21.28 -15.09
C ALA A 338 9.99 22.37 -15.23
N SER A 339 10.34 23.66 -15.12
CA SER A 339 9.35 24.77 -15.20
C SER A 339 8.16 24.60 -14.26
N GLY A 340 8.36 24.01 -13.07
CA GLY A 340 7.29 23.70 -12.11
C GLY A 340 6.44 22.46 -12.43
N VAL A 341 6.80 21.70 -13.47
CA VAL A 341 6.14 20.43 -13.80
C VAL A 341 6.45 19.39 -12.73
N HIS A 342 5.42 18.70 -12.28
CA HIS A 342 5.53 17.59 -11.33
C HIS A 342 4.64 16.42 -11.78
N ILE A 343 4.89 15.24 -11.24
CA ILE A 343 4.04 14.07 -11.48
C ILE A 343 2.71 14.30 -10.77
N VAL A 344 1.61 14.14 -11.45
CA VAL A 344 0.27 14.15 -10.84
C VAL A 344 -0.03 12.77 -10.28
N ASP A 345 0.09 11.74 -11.12
CA ASP A 345 -0.18 10.36 -10.75
C ASP A 345 0.51 9.37 -11.70
N ILE A 346 0.48 8.08 -11.34
CA ILE A 346 0.83 6.99 -12.26
C ILE A 346 -0.31 6.86 -13.28
N MET A 347 0.05 6.76 -14.55
CA MET A 347 -0.94 6.54 -15.60
C MET A 347 -1.74 5.27 -15.33
N LYS A 348 -3.05 5.43 -15.22
CA LYS A 348 -3.98 4.30 -15.04
C LYS A 348 -4.27 3.59 -16.36
N THR A 349 -4.16 4.32 -17.49
CA THR A 349 -4.44 3.81 -18.82
C THR A 349 -3.32 4.19 -19.78
N MET A 350 -2.97 3.30 -20.73
CA MET A 350 -2.04 3.65 -21.80
C MET A 350 -2.74 4.54 -22.84
N ASP A 351 -2.16 5.69 -23.11
CA ASP A 351 -2.58 6.55 -24.21
C ASP A 351 -1.77 6.22 -25.48
N ASN A 352 -2.37 5.44 -26.36
CA ASN A 352 -1.75 4.99 -27.61
C ASN A 352 -1.48 6.12 -28.62
N ARG A 353 -1.87 7.38 -28.33
CA ARG A 353 -1.57 8.55 -29.18
C ARG A 353 -0.13 9.03 -29.03
N HIS A 354 0.56 8.60 -27.97
CA HIS A 354 1.96 8.96 -27.74
C HIS A 354 2.86 7.77 -28.08
N ILE A 355 3.72 7.98 -29.08
CA ILE A 355 4.72 6.98 -29.49
C ILE A 355 6.00 7.29 -28.73
N VAL A 356 6.47 6.30 -27.95
CA VAL A 356 7.75 6.39 -27.25
C VAL A 356 8.87 6.17 -28.25
N ASP A 357 9.84 7.07 -28.31
CA ASP A 357 11.06 6.88 -29.09
C ASP A 357 11.96 5.84 -28.40
N HIS A 358 11.89 4.61 -28.92
CA HIS A 358 12.67 3.49 -28.40
C HIS A 358 14.18 3.65 -28.56
N GLU A 359 14.64 4.45 -29.53
CA GLU A 359 16.08 4.73 -29.72
C GLU A 359 16.57 5.69 -28.63
N ALA A 360 15.78 6.73 -28.31
CA ALA A 360 16.07 7.61 -27.19
C ALA A 360 16.12 6.84 -25.87
N LEU A 361 15.17 5.91 -25.65
CA LEU A 361 15.12 5.06 -24.46
C LEU A 361 16.33 4.14 -24.35
N ALA A 362 16.77 3.53 -25.45
CA ALA A 362 17.92 2.64 -25.49
C ALA A 362 19.24 3.33 -25.14
N LYS A 363 19.39 4.60 -25.55
CA LYS A 363 20.58 5.42 -25.19
C LYS A 363 20.72 5.64 -23.69
N TYR A 364 19.60 5.77 -22.97
CA TYR A 364 19.61 6.03 -21.53
C TYR A 364 19.71 4.78 -20.66
N LYS A 365 19.34 3.61 -21.16
CA LYS A 365 19.53 2.36 -20.42
C LYS A 365 20.99 1.93 -20.23
N GLY A 366 21.92 2.54 -20.95
CA GLY A 366 23.36 2.23 -20.90
C GLY A 366 24.24 3.32 -20.29
N GLU A 367 23.73 4.52 -20.07
CA GLU A 367 24.53 5.62 -19.50
C GLU A 367 24.15 5.85 -18.04
N THR A 368 25.15 5.72 -17.17
CA THR A 368 25.07 6.23 -15.80
C THR A 368 24.87 7.75 -15.90
N VAL A 369 23.67 8.23 -15.56
CA VAL A 369 23.41 9.68 -15.53
C VAL A 369 24.26 10.27 -14.41
N HIS A 370 25.35 10.94 -14.75
CA HIS A 370 26.12 11.75 -13.82
C HIS A 370 25.23 12.92 -13.39
N LEU A 371 24.74 12.89 -12.18
CA LEU A 371 24.01 13.97 -11.53
C LEU A 371 24.94 15.20 -11.45
N GLY A 372 24.81 16.14 -12.37
CA GLY A 372 25.55 17.41 -12.26
C GLY A 372 25.93 18.15 -13.55
N GLU A 373 25.86 17.53 -14.73
CA GLU A 373 26.25 18.25 -15.94
C GLU A 373 25.05 18.56 -16.85
N ALA A 374 24.60 19.80 -16.77
CA ALA A 374 23.73 20.37 -17.81
C ALA A 374 24.54 20.47 -19.10
N ARG A 375 24.26 19.58 -20.08
CA ARG A 375 24.77 19.76 -21.44
C ARG A 375 24.07 20.98 -22.05
N THR A 376 24.76 22.12 -22.04
CA THR A 376 24.40 23.23 -22.91
C THR A 376 24.61 22.78 -24.34
N ASN A 377 23.53 22.57 -25.09
CA ASN A 377 23.59 22.41 -26.55
C ASN A 377 24.12 23.69 -27.16
N LYS A 378 25.41 23.68 -27.58
CA LYS A 378 25.92 24.64 -28.53
C LYS A 378 25.50 24.17 -29.92
N HIS A 379 24.54 24.88 -30.51
CA HIS A 379 24.32 24.82 -31.95
C HIS A 379 25.57 25.30 -32.72
N TYR A 380 25.99 24.49 -33.66
CA TYR A 380 26.69 24.93 -34.86
C TYR A 380 25.81 24.57 -36.06
#